data_984db32b9b09e1f463ee4f399abd5398
#
_entry.id   984db32b9b09e1f463ee4f399abd5398
#
_cell.length_a   1.000
_cell.length_b   1.000
_cell.length_c   1.000
_cell.angle_alpha   90.00
_cell.angle_beta   90.00
_cell.angle_gamma   90.00
#
_symmetry.space_group_name_H-M   'P 1'
#
loop_
_entity.id
_entity.type
_entity.pdbx_description
1 polymer ?
#
loop_
_entity_poly.entity_id
_entity_poly.type
_entity_poly.pdbx_seq_one_letter_code
_entity_poly.pdbx_strand_id
1 'polypeptide(L)'
;MMRLDALTVAAFAVTLAATPVNPELLQRLDSAAARFQAMSATVTYLTHTDVIDENSTETGAVLMKKVAPGEVQGLINFTAPNQRSVTFEKRSVQIYFPKINTLQVYDLANHGEQLDKFLMIGFGTSGSELAKDYAMSVIGSEAVKEAPGIQAIHLELIPKSGEARQYVKKVELWIPEQGDPYPLREKITEPSGDSRTMTYRDLKINPPLPAESLKLKLPPGVKTEHPGK
;
A
#
# COMPACT_ATOMS: atom_id res chain seq x y z
N MET A 1 1.54 39.41 -51.77
CA MET A 1 2.21 38.11 -51.65
C MET A 1 2.85 38.05 -50.25
N MET A 2 2.14 37.53 -49.25
CA MET A 2 2.56 37.46 -47.86
C MET A 2 2.93 36.00 -47.53
N ARG A 3 4.21 35.78 -47.20
CA ARG A 3 4.68 34.42 -46.81
C ARG A 3 4.36 34.24 -45.32
N LEU A 4 3.57 33.26 -44.99
CA LEU A 4 3.42 32.77 -43.60
C LEU A 4 4.57 31.83 -43.32
N ASP A 5 5.45 32.21 -42.40
CA ASP A 5 6.45 31.33 -41.87
C ASP A 5 5.79 30.46 -40.77
N ALA A 6 5.79 29.15 -41.00
CA ALA A 6 5.29 28.17 -40.06
C ALA A 6 6.32 27.96 -38.93
N LEU A 7 6.00 28.42 -37.71
CA LEU A 7 6.77 28.11 -36.51
C LEU A 7 6.53 26.65 -36.11
N THR A 8 7.52 25.80 -36.35
CA THR A 8 7.50 24.40 -35.86
C THR A 8 7.88 24.38 -34.39
N VAL A 9 6.91 24.19 -33.51
CA VAL A 9 7.16 23.94 -32.09
C VAL A 9 7.58 22.48 -31.90
N ALA A 10 8.87 22.26 -31.67
CA ALA A 10 9.39 20.94 -31.29
C ALA A 10 9.06 20.67 -29.82
N ALA A 11 8.10 19.78 -29.56
CA ALA A 11 7.82 19.26 -28.23
C ALA A 11 8.95 18.31 -27.83
N PHE A 12 9.82 18.74 -26.93
CA PHE A 12 10.78 17.85 -26.26
C PHE A 12 10.02 17.00 -25.25
N ALA A 13 9.79 15.74 -25.55
CA ALA A 13 9.38 14.74 -24.58
C ALA A 13 10.57 14.42 -23.69
N VAL A 14 10.59 14.94 -22.47
CA VAL A 14 11.54 14.53 -21.43
C VAL A 14 11.12 13.16 -20.95
N THR A 15 11.75 12.11 -21.46
CA THR A 15 11.65 10.77 -20.88
C THR A 15 12.44 10.78 -19.57
N LEU A 16 11.74 10.78 -18.42
CA LEU A 16 12.37 10.51 -17.15
C LEU A 16 12.87 9.05 -17.18
N ALA A 17 14.16 8.89 -17.29
CA ALA A 17 14.80 7.58 -17.17
C ALA A 17 14.78 7.16 -15.70
N ALA A 18 14.27 5.96 -15.41
CA ALA A 18 14.29 5.37 -14.06
C ALA A 18 15.75 5.28 -13.57
N THR A 19 16.01 5.85 -12.39
CA THR A 19 17.36 5.87 -11.80
C THR A 19 17.48 4.77 -10.75
N PRO A 20 18.60 4.04 -10.67
CA PRO A 20 18.83 3.07 -9.60
C PRO A 20 18.70 3.73 -8.21
N VAL A 21 18.17 2.99 -7.27
CA VAL A 21 18.04 3.46 -5.87
C VAL A 21 19.44 3.63 -5.27
N ASN A 22 19.70 4.79 -4.68
CA ASN A 22 20.99 5.06 -4.04
C ASN A 22 21.10 4.33 -2.69
N PRO A 23 22.35 4.04 -2.22
CA PRO A 23 22.58 3.35 -0.95
C PRO A 23 22.03 4.09 0.26
N GLU A 24 21.97 5.42 0.23
CA GLU A 24 21.45 6.24 1.32
C GLU A 24 19.95 6.00 1.55
N LEU A 25 19.15 5.93 0.48
CA LEU A 25 17.73 5.62 0.58
C LEU A 25 17.52 4.20 1.13
N LEU A 26 18.31 3.22 0.68
CA LEU A 26 18.25 1.85 1.23
C LEU A 26 18.54 1.84 2.72
N GLN A 27 19.59 2.54 3.17
CA GLN A 27 19.94 2.64 4.59
C GLN A 27 18.85 3.34 5.42
N ARG A 28 18.19 4.37 4.87
CA ARG A 28 17.04 5.02 5.53
C ARG A 28 15.88 4.03 5.70
N LEU A 29 15.55 3.26 4.66
CA LEU A 29 14.51 2.22 4.71
C LEU A 29 14.87 1.11 5.71
N ASP A 30 16.12 0.62 5.73
CA ASP A 30 16.60 -0.37 6.69
C ASP A 30 16.43 0.13 8.14
N SER A 31 16.84 1.37 8.39
CA SER A 31 16.73 2.00 9.69
C SER A 31 15.29 2.18 10.15
N ALA A 32 14.39 2.56 9.25
CA ALA A 32 12.97 2.72 9.54
C ALA A 32 12.30 1.36 9.84
N ALA A 33 12.55 0.34 9.03
CA ALA A 33 12.02 -1.01 9.23
C ALA A 33 12.47 -1.62 10.56
N ALA A 34 13.72 -1.40 10.97
CA ALA A 34 14.25 -1.87 12.25
C ALA A 34 13.53 -1.25 13.47
N ARG A 35 13.06 -0.01 13.35
CA ARG A 35 12.35 0.70 14.42
C ARG A 35 10.84 0.50 14.38
N PHE A 36 10.30 0.01 13.28
CA PHE A 36 8.86 -0.15 13.09
C PHE A 36 8.28 -1.20 14.04
N GLN A 37 7.26 -0.80 14.80
CA GLN A 37 6.49 -1.68 15.69
C GLN A 37 4.98 -1.62 15.38
N ALA A 38 4.48 -0.43 15.04
CA ALA A 38 3.06 -0.22 14.79
C ALA A 38 2.82 1.04 13.94
N MET A 39 1.65 1.13 13.36
CA MET A 39 1.16 2.36 12.73
C MET A 39 -0.32 2.58 12.93
N SER A 40 -0.75 3.83 12.85
CA SER A 40 -2.13 4.22 12.67
C SER A 40 -2.23 5.35 11.66
N ALA A 41 -3.25 5.34 10.81
CA ALA A 41 -3.49 6.41 9.85
C ALA A 41 -4.98 6.50 9.46
N THR A 42 -5.40 7.66 8.99
CA THR A 42 -6.58 7.80 8.13
C THR A 42 -6.20 7.40 6.71
N VAL A 43 -7.05 6.66 6.01
CA VAL A 43 -6.75 6.16 4.67
C VAL A 43 -7.80 6.57 3.65
N THR A 44 -7.34 6.84 2.44
CA THR A 44 -8.13 6.84 1.23
C THR A 44 -7.67 5.67 0.39
N TYR A 45 -8.59 4.78 0.05
CA TYR A 45 -8.35 3.58 -0.74
C TYR A 45 -9.05 3.71 -2.08
N LEU A 46 -8.27 3.82 -3.14
CA LEU A 46 -8.73 3.92 -4.52
C LEU A 46 -8.50 2.57 -5.21
N THR A 47 -9.55 1.99 -5.76
CA THR A 47 -9.49 0.85 -6.67
C THR A 47 -9.76 1.35 -8.08
N HIS A 48 -8.92 0.97 -9.03
CA HIS A 48 -9.10 1.20 -10.46
C HIS A 48 -9.27 -0.15 -11.15
N THR A 49 -10.34 -0.30 -11.93
CA THR A 49 -10.60 -1.48 -12.77
C THR A 49 -10.32 -1.11 -14.23
N ASP A 50 -9.21 -1.61 -14.76
CA ASP A 50 -8.65 -1.19 -16.05
C ASP A 50 -9.57 -1.49 -17.23
N VAL A 51 -10.17 -2.69 -17.26
CA VAL A 51 -11.03 -3.16 -18.37
C VAL A 51 -12.22 -2.24 -18.66
N ILE A 52 -12.77 -1.59 -17.62
CA ILE A 52 -13.94 -0.71 -17.73
C ILE A 52 -13.61 0.75 -17.41
N ASP A 53 -12.33 1.06 -17.16
CA ASP A 53 -11.84 2.38 -16.76
C ASP A 53 -12.65 3.00 -15.60
N GLU A 54 -12.96 2.18 -14.58
CA GLU A 54 -13.78 2.61 -13.44
C GLU A 54 -12.94 2.79 -12.18
N ASN A 55 -13.22 3.88 -11.47
CA ASN A 55 -12.60 4.19 -10.19
C ASN A 55 -13.60 4.11 -9.06
N SER A 56 -13.24 3.42 -7.98
CA SER A 56 -13.99 3.38 -6.72
C SER A 56 -13.10 3.88 -5.59
N THR A 57 -13.63 4.79 -4.78
CA THR A 57 -12.89 5.37 -3.65
C THR A 57 -13.59 5.08 -2.34
N GLU A 58 -12.84 4.59 -1.37
CA GLU A 58 -13.28 4.34 -0.01
C GLU A 58 -12.39 5.10 0.98
N THR A 59 -12.97 5.46 2.12
CA THR A 59 -12.24 6.12 3.20
C THR A 59 -12.38 5.34 4.49
N GLY A 60 -11.37 5.45 5.35
CA GLY A 60 -11.37 4.72 6.61
C GLY A 60 -10.17 5.04 7.48
N ALA A 61 -9.89 4.14 8.42
CA ALA A 61 -8.73 4.18 9.28
C ALA A 61 -8.04 2.82 9.31
N VAL A 62 -6.72 2.82 9.36
CA VAL A 62 -5.89 1.62 9.48
C VAL A 62 -5.12 1.63 10.79
N LEU A 63 -5.07 0.47 11.42
CA LEU A 63 -4.17 0.14 12.52
C LEU A 63 -3.37 -1.09 12.10
N MET A 64 -2.06 -1.07 12.30
CA MET A 64 -1.20 -2.22 12.04
C MET A 64 -0.14 -2.33 13.13
N LYS A 65 0.17 -3.55 13.54
CA LYS A 65 1.17 -3.84 14.57
C LYS A 65 1.98 -5.07 14.21
N LYS A 66 3.27 -4.98 14.35
CA LYS A 66 4.19 -6.12 14.28
C LYS A 66 4.06 -6.93 15.58
N VAL A 67 3.67 -8.19 15.46
CA VAL A 67 3.44 -9.08 16.62
C VAL A 67 4.57 -10.07 16.81
N ALA A 68 5.28 -10.42 15.73
CA ALA A 68 6.51 -11.21 15.75
C ALA A 68 7.38 -10.83 14.54
N PRO A 69 8.65 -11.29 14.45
CA PRO A 69 9.45 -11.11 13.24
C PRO A 69 8.74 -11.68 12.02
N GLY A 70 8.49 -10.82 11.00
CA GLY A 70 7.80 -11.20 9.76
C GLY A 70 6.28 -11.42 9.91
N GLU A 71 5.68 -11.16 11.07
CA GLU A 71 4.24 -11.32 11.31
C GLU A 71 3.62 -9.98 11.73
N VAL A 72 2.51 -9.63 11.08
CA VAL A 72 1.74 -8.42 11.39
C VAL A 72 0.28 -8.76 11.67
N GLN A 73 -0.32 -7.95 12.51
CA GLN A 73 -1.76 -7.92 12.76
C GLN A 73 -2.30 -6.55 12.39
N GLY A 74 -3.43 -6.48 11.74
CA GLY A 74 -4.02 -5.22 11.34
C GLY A 74 -5.53 -5.20 11.32
N LEU A 75 -6.06 -3.99 11.37
CA LEU A 75 -7.47 -3.68 11.25
C LEU A 75 -7.62 -2.47 10.35
N ILE A 76 -8.45 -2.61 9.30
CA ILE A 76 -8.89 -1.49 8.47
C ILE A 76 -10.39 -1.34 8.69
N ASN A 77 -10.83 -0.17 9.14
CA ASN A 77 -12.22 0.19 9.26
C ASN A 77 -12.60 1.15 8.13
N PHE A 78 -13.26 0.66 7.10
CA PHE A 78 -13.84 1.49 6.04
C PHE A 78 -15.16 2.09 6.53
N THR A 79 -15.32 3.39 6.32
CA THR A 79 -16.49 4.16 6.79
C THR A 79 -17.39 4.61 5.66
N ALA A 80 -16.84 4.85 4.49
CA ALA A 80 -17.59 5.29 3.31
C ALA A 80 -16.95 4.79 2.00
N PRO A 81 -17.75 4.56 0.95
CA PRO A 81 -19.22 4.55 0.91
C PRO A 81 -19.81 3.29 1.55
N ASN A 82 -19.07 2.18 1.58
CA ASN A 82 -19.49 0.89 2.09
C ASN A 82 -18.78 0.57 3.41
N GLN A 83 -19.52 0.70 4.50
CA GLN A 83 -18.96 0.40 5.81
C GLN A 83 -18.64 -1.10 5.93
N ARG A 84 -17.36 -1.40 6.27
CA ARG A 84 -16.89 -2.74 6.63
C ARG A 84 -15.62 -2.64 7.45
N SER A 85 -15.34 -3.70 8.20
CA SER A 85 -14.08 -3.85 8.93
C SER A 85 -13.33 -5.07 8.43
N VAL A 86 -12.04 -4.91 8.15
CA VAL A 86 -11.16 -5.97 7.66
C VAL A 86 -10.05 -6.18 8.67
N THR A 87 -9.91 -7.38 9.21
CA THR A 87 -8.73 -7.76 9.98
C THR A 87 -7.91 -8.79 9.23
N PHE A 88 -6.62 -8.71 9.44
CA PHE A 88 -5.69 -9.75 9.04
C PHE A 88 -4.85 -10.12 10.26
N GLU A 89 -4.79 -11.42 10.52
CA GLU A 89 -4.07 -12.00 11.63
C GLU A 89 -3.62 -13.40 11.25
N LYS A 90 -2.32 -13.68 11.37
CA LYS A 90 -1.74 -14.97 11.02
C LYS A 90 -2.08 -15.41 9.58
N ARG A 91 -2.94 -16.44 9.47
CA ARG A 91 -3.36 -17.01 8.19
C ARG A 91 -4.82 -16.75 7.87
N SER A 92 -5.41 -15.73 8.48
CA SER A 92 -6.84 -15.41 8.35
C SER A 92 -7.05 -13.96 7.98
N VAL A 93 -7.92 -13.74 7.00
CA VAL A 93 -8.53 -12.44 6.73
C VAL A 93 -10.00 -12.55 7.11
N GLN A 94 -10.48 -11.61 7.92
CA GLN A 94 -11.86 -11.55 8.34
C GLN A 94 -12.45 -10.23 7.89
N ILE A 95 -13.63 -10.28 7.27
CA ILE A 95 -14.33 -9.10 6.79
C ILE A 95 -15.71 -9.07 7.42
N TYR A 96 -15.98 -8.06 8.23
CA TYR A 96 -17.28 -7.83 8.84
C TYR A 96 -18.06 -6.77 8.06
N PHE A 97 -19.28 -7.10 7.65
CA PHE A 97 -20.23 -6.24 6.96
C PHE A 97 -21.39 -5.89 7.90
N PRO A 98 -21.38 -4.71 8.56
CA PRO A 98 -22.37 -4.36 9.55
C PRO A 98 -23.80 -4.24 8.99
N LYS A 99 -23.96 -3.79 7.74
CA LYS A 99 -25.30 -3.65 7.11
C LYS A 99 -26.08 -4.96 6.99
N ILE A 100 -25.39 -6.08 6.83
CA ILE A 100 -25.99 -7.41 6.69
C ILE A 100 -25.65 -8.32 7.87
N ASN A 101 -25.00 -7.78 8.90
CA ASN A 101 -24.54 -8.49 10.11
C ASN A 101 -23.81 -9.80 9.80
N THR A 102 -22.92 -9.77 8.80
CA THR A 102 -22.21 -10.96 8.30
C THR A 102 -20.70 -10.79 8.46
N LEU A 103 -20.06 -11.84 8.99
CA LEU A 103 -18.62 -12.00 9.07
C LEU A 103 -18.18 -13.04 8.02
N GLN A 104 -17.34 -12.64 7.09
CA GLN A 104 -16.68 -13.55 6.18
C GLN A 104 -15.28 -13.87 6.68
N VAL A 105 -14.93 -15.15 6.73
CA VAL A 105 -13.62 -15.61 7.20
C VAL A 105 -12.93 -16.35 6.06
N TYR A 106 -11.80 -15.82 5.61
CA TYR A 106 -10.95 -16.38 4.58
C TYR A 106 -9.72 -17.02 5.23
N ASP A 107 -9.53 -18.31 5.00
CA ASP A 107 -8.32 -19.02 5.40
C ASP A 107 -7.27 -18.87 4.30
N LEU A 108 -6.14 -18.27 4.63
CA LEU A 108 -5.05 -18.05 3.68
C LEU A 108 -4.14 -19.27 3.54
N ALA A 109 -4.40 -20.34 4.32
CA ALA A 109 -3.63 -21.57 4.31
C ALA A 109 -2.11 -21.33 4.27
N ASN A 110 -1.47 -21.59 3.12
CA ASN A 110 -0.04 -21.45 2.92
C ASN A 110 0.40 -20.05 2.41
N HIS A 111 -0.54 -19.11 2.23
CA HIS A 111 -0.27 -17.78 1.67
C HIS A 111 -0.15 -16.67 2.73
N GLY A 112 -0.23 -17.00 4.03
CA GLY A 112 -0.16 -16.01 5.11
C GLY A 112 1.17 -15.25 5.15
N GLU A 113 2.30 -15.93 4.93
CA GLU A 113 3.62 -15.27 4.90
C GLU A 113 3.77 -14.30 3.73
N GLN A 114 3.19 -14.61 2.56
CA GLN A 114 3.18 -13.71 1.41
C GLN A 114 2.34 -12.46 1.71
N LEU A 115 1.19 -12.63 2.37
CA LEU A 115 0.37 -11.51 2.80
C LEU A 115 1.12 -10.63 3.80
N ASP A 116 1.74 -11.20 4.83
CA ASP A 116 2.50 -10.45 5.84
C ASP A 116 3.63 -9.63 5.20
N LYS A 117 4.42 -10.24 4.31
CA LYS A 117 5.46 -9.55 3.54
C LYS A 117 4.89 -8.39 2.74
N PHE A 118 3.75 -8.60 2.11
CA PHE A 118 3.09 -7.61 1.27
C PHE A 118 2.56 -6.42 2.09
N LEU A 119 1.93 -6.70 3.23
CA LEU A 119 1.42 -5.67 4.15
C LEU A 119 2.53 -4.85 4.82
N MET A 120 3.74 -5.39 4.86
CA MET A 120 4.90 -4.72 5.46
C MET A 120 5.70 -3.87 4.46
N ILE A 121 5.38 -3.93 3.17
CA ILE A 121 6.06 -3.10 2.16
C ILE A 121 5.94 -1.62 2.55
N GLY A 122 7.08 -0.92 2.56
CA GLY A 122 7.12 0.49 2.94
C GLY A 122 7.10 0.79 4.44
N PHE A 123 6.74 -0.17 5.29
CA PHE A 123 6.70 0.01 6.75
C PHE A 123 7.72 -0.86 7.47
N GLY A 124 7.53 -2.15 7.48
CA GLY A 124 8.35 -3.09 8.25
C GLY A 124 9.34 -3.91 7.42
N THR A 125 9.30 -3.84 6.09
CA THR A 125 10.27 -4.48 5.20
C THR A 125 11.47 -3.55 4.99
N SER A 126 12.68 -4.04 5.22
CA SER A 126 13.90 -3.27 5.03
C SER A 126 14.18 -2.99 3.55
N GLY A 127 14.93 -1.91 3.26
CA GLY A 127 15.38 -1.60 1.90
C GLY A 127 16.22 -2.73 1.31
N SER A 128 17.03 -3.39 2.13
CA SER A 128 17.85 -4.54 1.74
C SER A 128 16.98 -5.75 1.36
N GLU A 129 15.90 -6.03 2.09
CA GLU A 129 14.93 -7.09 1.74
C GLU A 129 14.16 -6.73 0.47
N LEU A 130 13.68 -5.48 0.35
CA LEU A 130 13.04 -5.01 -0.87
C LEU A 130 13.97 -5.16 -2.08
N ALA A 131 15.24 -4.77 -1.98
CA ALA A 131 16.21 -4.90 -3.05
C ALA A 131 16.51 -6.35 -3.43
N LYS A 132 16.35 -7.31 -2.51
CA LYS A 132 16.46 -8.75 -2.79
C LYS A 132 15.28 -9.24 -3.62
N ASP A 133 14.05 -8.88 -3.24
CA ASP A 133 12.83 -9.43 -3.82
C ASP A 133 12.32 -8.63 -5.03
N TYR A 134 12.70 -7.36 -5.14
CA TYR A 134 12.25 -6.44 -6.20
C TYR A 134 13.42 -5.81 -6.96
N ALA A 135 13.23 -5.57 -8.25
CA ALA A 135 14.02 -4.58 -8.98
C ALA A 135 13.45 -3.20 -8.62
N MET A 136 14.32 -2.36 -8.05
CA MET A 136 13.93 -1.06 -7.50
C MET A 136 14.48 0.07 -8.36
N SER A 137 13.67 1.07 -8.64
CA SER A 137 14.09 2.28 -9.35
C SER A 137 13.38 3.52 -8.83
N VAL A 138 14.07 4.66 -8.85
CA VAL A 138 13.50 5.97 -8.59
C VAL A 138 12.96 6.51 -9.90
N ILE A 139 11.64 6.76 -9.96
CA ILE A 139 10.96 7.33 -11.14
C ILE A 139 11.10 8.85 -11.15
N GLY A 140 11.12 9.46 -9.97
CA GLY A 140 11.24 10.90 -9.81
C GLY A 140 10.96 11.36 -8.39
N SER A 141 10.76 12.65 -8.26
CA SER A 141 10.30 13.29 -7.03
C SER A 141 9.10 14.19 -7.35
N GLU A 142 8.06 14.10 -6.54
CA GLU A 142 6.83 14.87 -6.73
C GLU A 142 6.15 15.23 -5.42
N ALA A 143 5.33 16.28 -5.45
CA ALA A 143 4.49 16.62 -4.32
C ALA A 143 3.31 15.68 -4.23
N VAL A 144 3.06 15.13 -3.04
CA VAL A 144 1.86 14.32 -2.78
C VAL A 144 0.73 15.25 -2.35
N LYS A 145 -0.35 15.28 -3.12
CA LYS A 145 -1.49 16.18 -2.91
C LYS A 145 -2.06 16.09 -1.49
N GLU A 146 -2.07 14.89 -0.93
CA GLU A 146 -2.63 14.58 0.39
C GLU A 146 -1.70 14.95 1.55
N ALA A 147 -0.44 15.32 1.24
CA ALA A 147 0.57 15.82 2.19
C ALA A 147 1.18 17.13 1.68
N PRO A 148 0.43 18.25 1.73
CA PRO A 148 0.87 19.53 1.19
C PRO A 148 2.23 19.98 1.76
N GLY A 149 3.13 20.41 0.89
CA GLY A 149 4.46 20.86 1.26
C GLY A 149 5.50 19.76 1.43
N ILE A 150 5.13 18.49 1.27
CA ILE A 150 6.06 17.36 1.33
C ILE A 150 6.40 16.93 -0.11
N GLN A 151 7.70 16.93 -0.43
CA GLN A 151 8.25 16.28 -1.61
C GLN A 151 8.47 14.80 -1.30
N ALA A 152 8.06 13.94 -2.21
CA ALA A 152 8.20 12.50 -2.06
C ALA A 152 8.96 11.89 -3.25
N ILE A 153 9.88 11.01 -2.93
CA ILE A 153 10.53 10.12 -3.90
C ILE A 153 9.48 9.13 -4.39
N HIS A 154 9.26 9.07 -5.69
CA HIS A 154 8.44 8.04 -6.33
C HIS A 154 9.32 6.83 -6.64
N LEU A 155 9.14 5.78 -5.86
CA LEU A 155 9.90 4.52 -5.95
C LEU A 155 9.04 3.46 -6.62
N GLU A 156 9.57 2.80 -7.64
CA GLU A 156 8.95 1.66 -8.32
C GLU A 156 9.66 0.36 -7.92
N LEU A 157 8.86 -0.66 -7.62
CA LEU A 157 9.28 -1.99 -7.19
C LEU A 157 8.68 -3.02 -8.16
N ILE A 158 9.50 -3.70 -8.94
CA ILE A 158 9.05 -4.77 -9.85
C ILE A 158 9.49 -6.12 -9.25
N PRO A 159 8.55 -7.07 -8.96
CA PRO A 159 8.90 -8.36 -8.40
C PRO A 159 9.90 -9.11 -9.27
N LYS A 160 10.93 -9.72 -8.67
CA LYS A 160 11.92 -10.54 -9.39
C LYS A 160 11.43 -11.96 -9.63
N SER A 161 10.65 -12.52 -8.68
CA SER A 161 10.17 -13.90 -8.82
C SER A 161 9.03 -14.00 -9.83
N GLY A 162 9.02 -15.10 -10.62
CA GLY A 162 7.94 -15.37 -11.58
C GLY A 162 6.59 -15.65 -10.88
N GLU A 163 6.62 -16.22 -9.69
CA GLU A 163 5.43 -16.47 -8.88
C GLU A 163 4.77 -15.15 -8.43
N ALA A 164 5.54 -14.22 -7.86
CA ALA A 164 5.01 -12.93 -7.46
C ALA A 164 4.46 -12.10 -8.63
N ARG A 165 5.07 -12.22 -9.83
CA ARG A 165 4.60 -11.53 -11.04
C ARG A 165 3.25 -12.02 -11.55
N GLN A 166 2.78 -13.17 -11.12
CA GLN A 166 1.43 -13.65 -11.46
C GLN A 166 0.34 -12.85 -10.74
N TYR A 167 0.67 -12.19 -9.62
CA TYR A 167 -0.26 -11.44 -8.79
C TYR A 167 0.03 -9.94 -8.80
N VAL A 168 1.28 -9.54 -8.91
CA VAL A 168 1.71 -8.15 -8.82
C VAL A 168 2.62 -7.82 -10.00
N LYS A 169 2.20 -6.86 -10.83
CA LYS A 169 3.02 -6.30 -11.90
C LYS A 169 4.07 -5.36 -11.34
N LYS A 170 3.66 -4.46 -10.44
CA LYS A 170 4.54 -3.52 -9.73
C LYS A 170 3.90 -2.97 -8.46
N VAL A 171 4.74 -2.53 -7.54
CA VAL A 171 4.37 -1.70 -6.40
C VAL A 171 5.05 -0.33 -6.55
N GLU A 172 4.33 0.73 -6.27
CA GLU A 172 4.83 2.09 -6.31
C GLU A 172 4.66 2.73 -4.93
N LEU A 173 5.72 3.35 -4.42
CA LEU A 173 5.74 4.00 -3.11
C LEU A 173 6.10 5.48 -3.27
N TRP A 174 5.39 6.35 -2.58
CA TRP A 174 5.72 7.77 -2.44
C TRP A 174 6.26 8.01 -1.04
N ILE A 175 7.57 8.14 -0.94
CA ILE A 175 8.33 8.20 0.31
C ILE A 175 8.83 9.61 0.51
N PRO A 176 8.62 10.26 1.69
CA PRO A 176 9.17 11.58 1.96
C PRO A 176 10.69 11.65 1.66
N GLU A 177 11.12 12.69 0.94
CA GLU A 177 12.55 12.91 0.68
C GLU A 177 13.34 13.09 1.97
N GLN A 178 12.72 13.71 2.96
CA GLN A 178 13.33 13.98 4.25
C GLN A 178 12.54 13.37 5.39
N GLY A 179 13.20 13.12 6.50
CA GLY A 179 12.60 12.49 7.67
C GLY A 179 12.48 10.97 7.55
N ASP A 180 11.52 10.41 8.24
CA ASP A 180 11.27 8.97 8.22
C ASP A 180 10.68 8.54 6.87
N PRO A 181 11.22 7.48 6.23
CA PRO A 181 10.84 7.07 4.88
C PRO A 181 9.60 6.13 4.87
N TYR A 182 8.58 6.46 5.65
CA TYR A 182 7.32 5.75 5.59
C TYR A 182 6.44 6.31 4.48
N PRO A 183 5.79 5.48 3.65
CA PRO A 183 5.08 5.94 2.48
C PRO A 183 3.88 6.83 2.84
N LEU A 184 3.70 7.90 2.09
CA LEU A 184 2.49 8.72 2.08
C LEU A 184 1.41 8.09 1.20
N ARG A 185 1.85 7.33 0.19
CA ARG A 185 1.00 6.62 -0.76
C ARG A 185 1.69 5.34 -1.20
N GLU A 186 0.89 4.32 -1.38
CA GLU A 186 1.29 3.04 -1.94
C GLU A 186 0.31 2.64 -3.04
N LYS A 187 0.81 2.23 -4.20
CA LYS A 187 -0.01 1.73 -5.30
C LYS A 187 0.50 0.36 -5.74
N ILE A 188 -0.43 -0.56 -5.86
CA ILE A 188 -0.19 -1.90 -6.36
C ILE A 188 -0.91 -2.03 -7.68
N THR A 189 -0.19 -2.45 -8.71
CA THR A 189 -0.75 -2.74 -10.03
C THR A 189 -0.66 -4.24 -10.30
N GLU A 190 -1.78 -4.82 -10.69
CA GLU A 190 -1.90 -6.22 -11.07
C GLU A 190 -1.51 -6.44 -12.55
N PRO A 191 -1.26 -7.69 -12.97
CA PRO A 191 -0.99 -7.99 -14.38
C PRO A 191 -2.14 -7.62 -15.33
N SER A 192 -3.38 -7.65 -14.83
CA SER A 192 -4.59 -7.20 -15.56
C SER A 192 -4.58 -5.71 -15.91
N GLY A 193 -3.79 -4.89 -15.22
CA GLY A 193 -3.86 -3.43 -15.26
C GLY A 193 -4.63 -2.83 -14.08
N ASP A 194 -5.46 -3.61 -13.41
CA ASP A 194 -6.16 -3.17 -12.21
C ASP A 194 -5.18 -2.66 -11.17
N SER A 195 -5.58 -1.66 -10.40
CA SER A 195 -4.70 -1.14 -9.36
C SER A 195 -5.45 -0.77 -8.08
N ARG A 196 -4.72 -0.81 -6.98
CA ARG A 196 -5.17 -0.40 -5.65
C ARG A 196 -4.19 0.60 -5.10
N THR A 197 -4.70 1.77 -4.72
CA THR A 197 -3.89 2.85 -4.15
C THR A 197 -4.36 3.14 -2.74
N MET A 198 -3.47 2.99 -1.77
CA MET A 198 -3.67 3.42 -0.40
C MET A 198 -2.93 4.74 -0.18
N THR A 199 -3.65 5.77 0.25
CA THR A 199 -3.06 7.06 0.64
C THR A 199 -3.25 7.27 2.12
N TYR A 200 -2.16 7.58 2.82
CA TYR A 200 -2.11 7.72 4.28
C TYR A 200 -2.11 9.18 4.69
N ARG A 201 -2.98 9.54 5.63
CA ARG A 201 -3.02 10.85 6.30
C ARG A 201 -2.96 10.65 7.79
N ASP A 202 -2.46 11.66 8.50
CA ASP A 202 -2.31 11.62 9.96
C ASP A 202 -1.52 10.38 10.44
N LEU A 203 -0.54 9.96 9.62
CA LEU A 203 0.26 8.78 9.89
C LEU A 203 1.04 8.95 11.19
N LYS A 204 0.82 8.03 12.12
CA LYS A 204 1.55 7.92 13.39
C LYS A 204 2.30 6.62 13.39
N ILE A 205 3.60 6.70 13.63
CA ILE A 205 4.48 5.55 13.74
C ILE A 205 4.71 5.24 15.22
N ASN A 206 4.61 3.94 15.53
CA ASN A 206 4.76 3.39 16.87
C ASN A 206 3.81 4.00 17.92
N PRO A 207 2.52 4.27 17.58
CA PRO A 207 1.57 4.66 18.59
C PRO A 207 1.33 3.49 19.56
N PRO A 208 0.95 3.75 20.81
CA PRO A 208 0.54 2.70 21.71
C PRO A 208 -0.74 2.03 21.20
N LEU A 209 -0.63 0.79 20.72
CA LEU A 209 -1.77 -0.01 20.23
C LEU A 209 -1.96 -1.23 21.14
N PRO A 210 -2.94 -1.21 22.06
CA PRO A 210 -3.37 -2.40 22.80
C PRO A 210 -3.85 -3.49 21.83
N ALA A 211 -3.63 -4.75 22.14
CA ALA A 211 -4.04 -5.88 21.27
C ALA A 211 -5.56 -5.87 20.97
N GLU A 212 -6.36 -5.42 21.93
CA GLU A 212 -7.82 -5.31 21.77
C GLU A 212 -8.25 -4.28 20.70
N SER A 213 -7.41 -3.28 20.39
CA SER A 213 -7.72 -2.27 19.36
C SER A 213 -7.68 -2.83 17.94
N LEU A 214 -7.03 -3.98 17.73
CA LEU A 214 -6.89 -4.66 16.44
C LEU A 214 -7.96 -5.73 16.22
N LYS A 215 -8.84 -5.99 17.21
CA LYS A 215 -9.89 -6.98 17.11
C LYS A 215 -11.18 -6.40 16.51
N LEU A 216 -11.88 -7.24 15.74
CA LEU A 216 -13.24 -6.90 15.30
C LEU A 216 -14.18 -6.79 16.51
N LYS A 217 -14.95 -5.73 16.54
CA LYS A 217 -16.06 -5.57 17.49
C LYS A 217 -17.33 -6.09 16.83
N LEU A 218 -17.69 -7.32 17.14
CA LEU A 218 -18.84 -7.99 16.55
C LEU A 218 -20.06 -7.89 17.51
N PRO A 219 -21.23 -7.49 17.03
CA PRO A 219 -22.47 -7.54 17.82
C PRO A 219 -22.94 -8.99 18.00
N PRO A 220 -23.89 -9.25 18.91
CA PRO A 220 -24.52 -10.55 19.02
C PRO A 220 -25.26 -10.97 17.74
N GLY A 221 -25.27 -12.28 17.44
CA GLY A 221 -26.03 -12.84 16.32
C GLY A 221 -25.39 -12.59 14.93
N VAL A 222 -24.09 -12.37 14.86
CA VAL A 222 -23.37 -12.28 13.59
C VAL A 222 -23.41 -13.62 12.86
N LYS A 223 -23.83 -13.61 11.59
CA LYS A 223 -23.74 -14.75 10.70
C LYS A 223 -22.29 -14.90 10.23
N THR A 224 -21.69 -16.06 10.42
CA THR A 224 -20.34 -16.36 9.94
C THR A 224 -20.41 -17.17 8.66
N GLU A 225 -19.67 -16.76 7.64
CA GLU A 225 -19.51 -17.44 6.36
C GLU A 225 -18.03 -17.74 6.10
N HIS A 226 -17.77 -18.84 5.39
CA HIS A 226 -16.43 -19.27 4.98
C HIS A 226 -16.39 -19.37 3.45
N PRO A 227 -16.22 -18.26 2.72
CA PRO A 227 -16.15 -18.29 1.26
C PRO A 227 -14.94 -19.12 0.81
N GLY A 228 -15.14 -20.04 -0.15
CA GLY A 228 -14.08 -20.90 -0.67
C GLY A 228 -13.87 -22.25 0.05
N LYS A 229 -14.74 -22.59 0.99
CA LYS A 229 -14.86 -23.95 1.54
C LYS A 229 -16.03 -24.68 0.93
#